data_ee94b06d11949d4e2c65618a59677c75
#
_entry.id   ee94b06d11949d4e2c65618a59677c75
#
_cell.length_a   1.000
_cell.length_b   1.000
_cell.length_c   1.000
_cell.angle_alpha   90.00
_cell.angle_beta   90.00
_cell.angle_gamma   90.00
#
_symmetry.space_group_name_H-M   'P 1'
#
loop_
_entity.id
_entity.type
_entity.pdbx_description
1 polymer ?
#
loop_
_entity_poly.entity_id
_entity_poly.type
_entity_poly.pdbx_seq_one_letter_code
_entity_poly.pdbx_strand_id
1 'polypeptide(L)'
;DSGAYYYNIAEKDLNMQVYRKLRKKLEELGYKVLTSRDSDIDVDFITERSRMVNKTNSDIFISIHFNATGSAYSKSSGIQTYSYSDESDYPSKINPYWHNHPDRMSESKRLAAAIHSLLLAETGAKDAGLLERSFAVLRETAKPAVLLELGYMDNFAENQQIRDSHYQDKLVAGIVKGIQKYYAGK
;
A
#
# COMPACT_ATOMS: atom_id res chain seq x y z
N ASP A 1 13.91 -8.55 3.49
CA ASP A 1 12.91 -9.35 2.77
C ASP A 1 12.79 -8.86 1.32
N SER A 2 13.01 -9.78 0.35
CA SER A 2 12.92 -9.46 -1.08
C SER A 2 11.47 -9.37 -1.58
N GLY A 3 10.51 -9.87 -0.80
CA GLY A 3 9.15 -10.11 -1.28
C GLY A 3 9.09 -11.22 -2.31
N ALA A 4 8.05 -11.21 -3.13
CA ALA A 4 7.89 -12.13 -4.25
C ALA A 4 8.97 -11.91 -5.32
N TYR A 5 9.34 -12.96 -6.05
CA TYR A 5 10.30 -12.91 -7.15
C TYR A 5 9.77 -13.67 -8.36
N TYR A 6 9.45 -12.95 -9.43
CA TYR A 6 8.92 -13.51 -10.66
C TYR A 6 9.50 -12.82 -11.89
N TYR A 7 9.74 -13.54 -12.95
CA TYR A 7 10.22 -13.01 -14.24
C TYR A 7 11.44 -12.08 -14.10
N ASN A 8 12.40 -12.46 -13.25
CA ASN A 8 13.65 -11.76 -12.98
C ASN A 8 13.47 -10.36 -12.35
N ILE A 9 12.43 -10.15 -11.57
CA ILE A 9 12.26 -8.94 -10.76
C ILE A 9 11.76 -9.28 -9.36
N ALA A 10 12.31 -8.61 -8.35
CA ALA A 10 11.84 -8.73 -6.97
C ALA A 10 10.77 -7.68 -6.67
N GLU A 11 9.81 -8.03 -5.82
CA GLU A 11 8.77 -7.11 -5.34
C GLU A 11 9.37 -5.85 -4.72
N LYS A 12 10.42 -6.01 -3.92
CA LYS A 12 11.11 -4.87 -3.27
C LYS A 12 11.57 -3.81 -4.27
N ASP A 13 11.96 -4.20 -5.49
CA ASP A 13 12.45 -3.29 -6.52
C ASP A 13 11.29 -2.51 -7.17
N LEU A 14 10.17 -3.19 -7.45
CA LEU A 14 8.95 -2.56 -7.95
C LEU A 14 8.37 -1.59 -6.92
N ASN A 15 8.30 -2.01 -5.66
CA ASN A 15 7.86 -1.14 -4.56
C ASN A 15 8.69 0.13 -4.48
N MET A 16 10.02 0.01 -4.63
CA MET A 16 10.94 1.15 -4.58
C MET A 16 10.78 2.06 -5.81
N GLN A 17 10.53 1.51 -7.00
CA GLN A 17 10.29 2.30 -8.22
C GLN A 17 9.04 3.17 -8.06
N VAL A 18 7.91 2.57 -7.65
CA VAL A 18 6.65 3.29 -7.43
C VAL A 18 6.79 4.30 -6.28
N TYR A 19 7.42 3.91 -5.17
CA TYR A 19 7.66 4.81 -4.04
C TYR A 19 8.42 6.07 -4.46
N ARG A 20 9.52 5.94 -5.20
CA ARG A 20 10.32 7.11 -5.62
C ARG A 20 9.53 8.09 -6.48
N LYS A 21 8.73 7.58 -7.41
CA LYS A 21 7.83 8.39 -8.24
C LYS A 21 6.75 9.08 -7.39
N LEU A 22 6.12 8.30 -6.49
CA LEU A 22 5.07 8.79 -5.59
C LEU A 22 5.60 9.88 -4.66
N ARG A 23 6.75 9.64 -4.00
CA ARG A 23 7.41 10.63 -3.15
C ARG A 23 7.65 11.93 -3.88
N LYS A 24 8.31 11.88 -5.05
CA LYS A 24 8.57 13.06 -5.87
C LYS A 24 7.30 13.85 -6.15
N LYS A 25 6.24 13.14 -6.57
CA LYS A 25 4.97 13.78 -6.92
C LYS A 25 4.26 14.40 -5.73
N LEU A 26 4.29 13.76 -4.57
CA LEU A 26 3.71 14.30 -3.35
C LEU A 26 4.50 15.52 -2.83
N GLU A 27 5.84 15.47 -2.86
CA GLU A 27 6.69 16.60 -2.45
C GLU A 27 6.49 17.82 -3.37
N GLU A 28 6.33 17.63 -4.70
CA GLU A 28 5.98 18.69 -5.65
C GLU A 28 4.62 19.36 -5.32
N LEU A 29 3.72 18.63 -4.70
CA LEU A 29 2.40 19.12 -4.25
C LEU A 29 2.42 19.69 -2.82
N GLY A 30 3.59 19.78 -2.18
CA GLY A 30 3.77 20.36 -0.86
C GLY A 30 3.51 19.39 0.31
N TYR A 31 3.32 18.07 0.05
CA TYR A 31 3.22 17.09 1.13
C TYR A 31 4.61 16.76 1.70
N LYS A 32 4.67 16.57 3.01
CA LYS A 32 5.85 16.02 3.67
C LYS A 32 5.79 14.51 3.63
N VAL A 33 6.75 13.88 2.96
CA VAL A 33 6.82 12.43 2.83
C VAL A 33 7.90 11.85 3.75
N LEU A 34 7.49 10.89 4.57
CA LEU A 34 8.39 10.08 5.40
C LEU A 34 8.42 8.65 4.84
N THR A 35 9.54 7.97 4.96
CA THR A 35 9.67 6.58 4.50
C THR A 35 10.25 5.68 5.57
N SER A 36 9.86 4.41 5.57
CA SER A 36 10.47 3.38 6.42
C SER A 36 11.82 2.90 5.87
N ARG A 37 12.09 3.10 4.57
CA ARG A 37 13.39 2.84 3.94
C ARG A 37 13.52 3.65 2.65
N ASP A 38 14.71 4.09 2.32
CA ASP A 38 15.06 4.81 1.08
C ASP A 38 16.15 4.08 0.27
N SER A 39 16.64 2.97 0.79
CA SER A 39 17.66 2.12 0.19
C SER A 39 17.33 0.63 0.39
N ASP A 40 18.18 -0.26 -0.12
CA ASP A 40 18.02 -1.71 0.04
C ASP A 40 18.54 -2.17 1.40
N ILE A 41 17.80 -1.82 2.44
CA ILE A 41 18.05 -2.24 3.82
C ILE A 41 16.92 -3.16 4.31
N ASP A 42 17.26 -4.09 5.20
CA ASP A 42 16.26 -4.89 5.89
C ASP A 42 15.57 -4.07 6.98
N VAL A 43 14.25 -4.13 6.96
CA VAL A 43 13.39 -3.60 8.02
C VAL A 43 12.43 -4.72 8.41
N ASP A 44 12.37 -5.05 9.69
CA ASP A 44 11.41 -6.05 10.19
C ASP A 44 10.00 -5.70 9.74
N PHE A 45 9.37 -6.61 8.99
CA PHE A 45 8.06 -6.39 8.39
C PHE A 45 6.91 -6.49 9.41
N ILE A 46 7.15 -7.12 10.58
CA ILE A 46 6.06 -7.38 11.54
C ILE A 46 5.72 -6.13 12.35
N THR A 47 6.73 -5.52 12.97
CA THR A 47 6.49 -4.43 13.94
C THR A 47 7.31 -3.17 13.72
N GLU A 48 8.49 -3.27 13.14
CA GLU A 48 9.44 -2.15 13.10
C GLU A 48 8.92 -1.00 12.24
N ARG A 49 8.34 -1.29 11.07
CA ARG A 49 7.74 -0.25 10.21
C ARG A 49 6.64 0.52 10.95
N SER A 50 5.76 -0.20 11.64
CA SER A 50 4.71 0.42 12.44
C SER A 50 5.25 1.21 13.64
N ARG A 51 6.33 0.71 14.30
CA ARG A 51 7.02 1.47 15.37
C ARG A 51 7.60 2.77 14.85
N MET A 52 8.22 2.74 13.67
CA MET A 52 8.75 3.95 13.03
C MET A 52 7.63 4.96 12.76
N VAL A 53 6.54 4.53 12.11
CA VAL A 53 5.38 5.37 11.80
C VAL A 53 4.75 5.96 13.06
N ASN A 54 4.54 5.13 14.09
CA ASN A 54 3.89 5.54 15.34
C ASN A 54 4.69 6.62 16.12
N LYS A 55 6.01 6.72 15.89
CA LYS A 55 6.87 7.76 16.45
C LYS A 55 6.83 9.09 15.68
N THR A 56 6.15 9.14 14.54
CA THR A 56 6.06 10.33 13.71
C THR A 56 4.74 11.09 13.89
N ASN A 57 4.69 12.34 13.40
CA ASN A 57 3.46 13.11 13.29
C ASN A 57 2.81 12.97 11.90
N SER A 58 3.01 11.83 11.22
CA SER A 58 2.35 11.57 9.94
C SER A 58 0.83 11.43 10.12
N ASP A 59 0.07 11.94 9.16
CA ASP A 59 -1.41 11.90 9.19
C ASP A 59 -1.95 10.55 8.72
N ILE A 60 -1.26 9.92 7.76
CA ILE A 60 -1.65 8.65 7.14
C ILE A 60 -0.44 7.77 6.92
N PHE A 61 -0.68 6.48 6.73
CA PHE A 61 0.32 5.50 6.33
C PHE A 61 -0.14 4.70 5.10
N ILE A 62 0.76 4.54 4.13
CA ILE A 62 0.51 3.77 2.90
C ILE A 62 1.60 2.72 2.73
N SER A 63 1.23 1.46 2.69
CA SER A 63 2.10 0.33 2.36
C SER A 63 1.92 -0.04 0.90
N ILE A 64 3.01 -0.10 0.14
CA ILE A 64 3.01 -0.40 -1.30
C ILE A 64 3.56 -1.78 -1.52
N HIS A 65 2.78 -2.63 -2.21
CA HIS A 65 3.09 -4.02 -2.52
C HIS A 65 2.63 -4.39 -3.92
N PHE A 66 3.14 -5.52 -4.40
CA PHE A 66 2.69 -6.22 -5.59
C PHE A 66 2.42 -7.68 -5.24
N ASN A 67 1.21 -8.12 -5.50
CA ASN A 67 0.69 -9.40 -5.09
C ASN A 67 1.31 -10.58 -5.87
N ALA A 68 1.24 -11.76 -5.28
CA ALA A 68 1.54 -13.03 -5.93
C ALA A 68 0.73 -14.16 -5.28
N THR A 69 0.18 -15.07 -6.09
CA THR A 69 -0.55 -16.25 -5.59
C THR A 69 0.37 -17.42 -5.24
N GLY A 70 1.64 -17.34 -5.61
CA GLY A 70 2.62 -18.42 -5.49
C GLY A 70 2.60 -19.41 -6.67
N SER A 71 1.76 -19.18 -7.68
CA SER A 71 1.68 -20.01 -8.88
C SER A 71 2.55 -19.44 -10.00
N ALA A 72 3.36 -20.27 -10.64
CA ALA A 72 4.20 -19.87 -11.78
C ALA A 72 3.41 -19.39 -13.01
N TYR A 73 2.11 -19.67 -13.06
CA TYR A 73 1.21 -19.33 -14.18
C TYR A 73 -0.12 -18.79 -13.68
N SER A 74 -0.07 -17.85 -12.77
CA SER A 74 -1.25 -17.23 -12.20
C SER A 74 -2.09 -16.52 -13.28
N LYS A 75 -3.42 -16.66 -13.16
CA LYS A 75 -4.41 -15.88 -13.93
C LYS A 75 -5.00 -14.75 -13.09
N SER A 76 -4.60 -14.64 -11.83
CA SER A 76 -5.02 -13.55 -10.95
C SER A 76 -4.52 -12.23 -11.50
N SER A 77 -5.34 -11.20 -11.43
CA SER A 77 -5.04 -9.89 -12.00
C SER A 77 -5.82 -8.80 -11.30
N GLY A 78 -5.29 -7.58 -11.36
CA GLY A 78 -5.96 -6.38 -10.88
C GLY A 78 -5.39 -5.81 -9.58
N ILE A 79 -6.00 -4.74 -9.11
CA ILE A 79 -5.58 -3.99 -7.93
C ILE A 79 -6.45 -4.37 -6.74
N GLN A 80 -5.81 -4.63 -5.60
CA GLN A 80 -6.48 -4.75 -4.30
C GLN A 80 -6.03 -3.63 -3.37
N THR A 81 -6.95 -3.17 -2.54
CA THR A 81 -6.63 -2.21 -1.48
C THR A 81 -7.19 -2.74 -0.16
N TYR A 82 -6.33 -2.73 0.86
CA TYR A 82 -6.68 -3.25 2.17
C TYR A 82 -6.71 -2.15 3.22
N SER A 83 -7.75 -2.17 4.05
CA SER A 83 -7.80 -1.52 5.35
C SER A 83 -7.78 -2.57 6.47
N TYR A 84 -7.60 -2.10 7.70
CA TYR A 84 -7.58 -2.98 8.86
C TYR A 84 -8.98 -3.51 9.20
N SER A 85 -9.07 -4.81 9.51
CA SER A 85 -10.16 -5.42 10.27
C SER A 85 -9.65 -6.01 11.57
N ASP A 86 -10.46 -5.96 12.61
CA ASP A 86 -10.17 -6.60 13.89
C ASP A 86 -10.46 -8.10 13.80
N GLU A 87 -9.40 -8.89 13.79
CA GLU A 87 -9.46 -10.35 13.78
C GLU A 87 -8.88 -10.83 15.13
N SER A 88 -9.71 -11.48 15.93
CA SER A 88 -9.38 -11.90 17.30
C SER A 88 -8.14 -12.81 17.40
N ASP A 89 -7.85 -13.57 16.34
CA ASP A 89 -6.71 -14.48 16.28
C ASP A 89 -5.36 -13.76 16.16
N TYR A 90 -5.38 -12.46 15.86
CA TYR A 90 -4.18 -11.64 15.68
C TYR A 90 -4.21 -10.40 16.56
N PRO A 91 -4.01 -10.54 17.88
CA PRO A 91 -4.00 -9.40 18.79
C PRO A 91 -2.85 -8.44 18.48
N SER A 92 -3.08 -7.15 18.73
CA SER A 92 -2.04 -6.13 18.59
C SER A 92 -0.88 -6.39 19.56
N LYS A 93 0.35 -6.16 19.09
CA LYS A 93 1.58 -6.29 19.88
C LYS A 93 2.12 -4.93 20.36
N ILE A 94 1.95 -3.89 19.57
CA ILE A 94 2.55 -2.58 19.86
C ILE A 94 1.57 -1.41 19.79
N ASN A 95 0.32 -1.67 19.42
CA ASN A 95 -0.71 -0.64 19.26
C ASN A 95 -2.02 -1.02 19.99
N PRO A 96 -1.99 -1.33 21.29
CA PRO A 96 -3.18 -1.83 22.00
C PRO A 96 -4.30 -0.79 22.11
N TYR A 97 -3.97 0.49 22.16
CA TYR A 97 -4.95 1.58 22.26
C TYR A 97 -5.62 1.91 20.92
N TRP A 98 -4.82 2.06 19.85
CA TRP A 98 -5.33 2.45 18.52
C TRP A 98 -5.72 1.27 17.66
N HIS A 99 -5.41 0.07 18.07
CA HIS A 99 -5.61 -1.19 17.36
C HIS A 99 -6.99 -1.25 16.68
N ASN A 100 -8.05 -1.14 17.44
CA ASN A 100 -9.43 -1.17 16.94
C ASN A 100 -10.20 0.12 17.23
N HIS A 101 -9.50 1.25 17.40
CA HIS A 101 -10.15 2.53 17.64
C HIS A 101 -11.08 2.90 16.47
N PRO A 102 -12.38 3.19 16.71
CA PRO A 102 -13.36 3.38 15.66
C PRO A 102 -12.98 4.47 14.65
N ASP A 103 -12.47 5.61 15.10
CA ASP A 103 -12.09 6.73 14.23
C ASP A 103 -10.94 6.35 13.31
N ARG A 104 -9.90 5.67 13.84
CA ARG A 104 -8.79 5.18 13.04
C ARG A 104 -9.24 4.17 11.98
N MET A 105 -10.12 3.24 12.35
CA MET A 105 -10.66 2.24 11.42
C MET A 105 -11.53 2.89 10.34
N SER A 106 -12.41 3.81 10.74
CA SER A 106 -13.26 4.57 9.82
C SER A 106 -12.42 5.38 8.83
N GLU A 107 -11.42 6.12 9.32
CA GLU A 107 -10.52 6.90 8.48
C GLU A 107 -9.65 6.04 7.56
N SER A 108 -9.23 4.85 8.01
CA SER A 108 -8.53 3.89 7.14
C SER A 108 -9.41 3.39 6.00
N LYS A 109 -10.67 3.07 6.26
CA LYS A 109 -11.64 2.66 5.24
C LYS A 109 -11.91 3.79 4.24
N ARG A 110 -12.06 5.02 4.72
CA ARG A 110 -12.28 6.20 3.88
C ARG A 110 -11.07 6.48 2.98
N LEU A 111 -9.85 6.38 3.52
CA LEU A 111 -8.61 6.51 2.76
C LEU A 111 -8.49 5.40 1.70
N ALA A 112 -8.76 4.16 2.08
CA ALA A 112 -8.73 3.01 1.18
C ALA A 112 -9.70 3.16 0.01
N ALA A 113 -10.96 3.54 0.27
CA ALA A 113 -11.96 3.76 -0.75
C ALA A 113 -11.59 4.91 -1.71
N ALA A 114 -11.05 6.00 -1.18
CA ALA A 114 -10.61 7.14 -1.99
C ALA A 114 -9.46 6.74 -2.93
N ILE A 115 -8.42 6.07 -2.42
CA ILE A 115 -7.27 5.64 -3.23
C ILE A 115 -7.70 4.56 -4.23
N HIS A 116 -8.42 3.54 -3.80
CA HIS A 116 -8.83 2.42 -4.66
C HIS A 116 -9.61 2.90 -5.89
N SER A 117 -10.62 3.74 -5.68
CA SER A 117 -11.44 4.27 -6.78
C SER A 117 -10.64 5.04 -7.81
N LEU A 118 -9.64 5.83 -7.38
CA LEU A 118 -8.81 6.62 -8.28
C LEU A 118 -7.68 5.79 -8.93
N LEU A 119 -7.17 4.76 -8.26
CA LEU A 119 -6.27 3.78 -8.86
C LEU A 119 -6.93 3.10 -10.06
N LEU A 120 -8.14 2.59 -9.89
CA LEU A 120 -8.89 1.95 -10.99
C LEU A 120 -9.20 2.92 -12.12
N ALA A 121 -9.61 4.14 -11.80
CA ALA A 121 -9.92 5.17 -12.80
C ALA A 121 -8.70 5.56 -13.65
N GLU A 122 -7.51 5.70 -13.04
CA GLU A 122 -6.29 6.12 -13.74
C GLU A 122 -5.65 4.98 -14.53
N THR A 123 -5.68 3.77 -14.00
CA THR A 123 -4.98 2.63 -14.60
C THR A 123 -5.83 1.85 -15.60
N GLY A 124 -7.14 1.84 -15.42
CA GLY A 124 -8.04 0.90 -16.10
C GLY A 124 -7.85 -0.55 -15.67
N ALA A 125 -7.14 -0.79 -14.55
CA ALA A 125 -6.91 -2.13 -14.02
C ALA A 125 -8.22 -2.78 -13.59
N LYS A 126 -8.22 -4.12 -13.58
CA LYS A 126 -9.31 -4.90 -13.01
C LYS A 126 -9.45 -4.59 -11.52
N ASP A 127 -10.67 -4.39 -11.05
CA ASP A 127 -10.98 -4.34 -9.64
C ASP A 127 -10.86 -5.77 -9.05
N ALA A 128 -9.85 -5.97 -8.22
CA ALA A 128 -9.63 -7.22 -7.50
C ALA A 128 -10.07 -7.13 -6.02
N GLY A 129 -10.57 -5.98 -5.59
CA GLY A 129 -11.30 -5.79 -4.35
C GLY A 129 -10.78 -4.68 -3.44
N LEU A 130 -11.73 -4.03 -2.78
CA LEU A 130 -11.53 -3.20 -1.60
C LEU A 130 -11.82 -4.07 -0.38
N LEU A 131 -10.80 -4.45 0.36
CA LEU A 131 -10.85 -5.55 1.32
C LEU A 131 -10.42 -5.11 2.72
N GLU A 132 -10.79 -5.91 3.71
CA GLU A 132 -10.36 -5.72 5.10
C GLU A 132 -9.59 -6.94 5.58
N ARG A 133 -8.42 -6.75 6.21
CA ARG A 133 -7.58 -7.83 6.76
C ARG A 133 -6.74 -7.32 7.93
N SER A 134 -6.36 -8.27 8.79
CA SER A 134 -5.47 -8.01 9.95
C SER A 134 -3.98 -8.16 9.59
N PHE A 135 -3.54 -7.50 8.52
CA PHE A 135 -2.10 -7.46 8.23
C PHE A 135 -1.36 -6.71 9.34
N ALA A 136 -0.19 -7.24 9.75
CA ALA A 136 0.59 -6.69 10.86
C ALA A 136 0.87 -5.18 10.69
N VAL A 137 1.25 -4.76 9.49
CA VAL A 137 1.55 -3.35 9.19
C VAL A 137 0.33 -2.44 9.34
N LEU A 138 -0.87 -2.95 9.11
CA LEU A 138 -2.12 -2.20 9.32
C LEU A 138 -2.58 -2.27 10.78
N ARG A 139 -2.48 -3.44 11.40
CA ARG A 139 -2.89 -3.69 12.79
C ARG A 139 -2.08 -2.88 13.78
N GLU A 140 -0.75 -2.84 13.58
CA GLU A 140 0.19 -2.24 14.51
C GLU A 140 0.39 -0.74 14.30
N THR A 141 -0.15 -0.17 13.24
CA THR A 141 -0.05 1.27 12.94
C THR A 141 -1.16 2.06 13.63
N ALA A 142 -0.78 3.11 14.36
CA ALA A 142 -1.72 3.98 15.09
C ALA A 142 -2.37 5.08 14.23
N LYS A 143 -2.02 5.15 12.96
CA LYS A 143 -2.55 6.12 12.00
C LYS A 143 -3.59 5.49 11.08
N PRO A 144 -4.46 6.27 10.42
CA PRO A 144 -5.19 5.78 9.25
C PRO A 144 -4.23 5.14 8.26
N ALA A 145 -4.46 3.87 7.91
CA ALA A 145 -3.48 3.07 7.19
C ALA A 145 -4.13 2.22 6.10
N VAL A 146 -3.44 2.08 4.96
CA VAL A 146 -3.83 1.21 3.86
C VAL A 146 -2.64 0.42 3.33
N LEU A 147 -2.93 -0.76 2.79
CA LEU A 147 -1.98 -1.56 2.01
C LEU A 147 -2.52 -1.69 0.59
N LEU A 148 -1.67 -1.39 -0.37
CA LEU A 148 -1.98 -1.40 -1.79
C LEU A 148 -1.25 -2.57 -2.44
N GLU A 149 -2.00 -3.47 -3.08
CA GLU A 149 -1.51 -4.51 -3.98
C GLU A 149 -1.76 -4.04 -5.42
N LEU A 150 -0.71 -3.55 -6.07
CA LEU A 150 -0.81 -2.78 -7.31
C LEU A 150 -0.79 -3.63 -8.59
N GLY A 151 -0.99 -4.93 -8.46
CA GLY A 151 -1.01 -5.93 -9.53
C GLY A 151 -0.34 -7.23 -9.11
N TYR A 152 -0.44 -8.27 -9.94
CA TYR A 152 0.06 -9.61 -9.64
C TYR A 152 1.37 -9.90 -10.38
N MET A 153 2.43 -10.15 -9.62
CA MET A 153 3.77 -10.41 -10.16
C MET A 153 3.89 -11.76 -10.88
N ASP A 154 3.12 -12.74 -10.45
CA ASP A 154 3.11 -14.11 -11.01
C ASP A 154 2.18 -14.29 -12.23
N ASN A 155 1.44 -13.25 -12.61
CA ASN A 155 0.75 -13.16 -13.88
C ASN A 155 1.67 -12.49 -14.92
N PHE A 156 2.01 -13.21 -16.00
CA PHE A 156 2.97 -12.72 -16.99
C PHE A 156 2.56 -11.37 -17.60
N ALA A 157 1.30 -11.24 -18.03
CA ALA A 157 0.81 -10.01 -18.67
C ALA A 157 0.84 -8.82 -17.70
N GLU A 158 0.37 -9.01 -16.45
CA GLU A 158 0.46 -7.96 -15.43
C GLU A 158 1.90 -7.65 -15.04
N ASN A 159 2.77 -8.67 -14.94
CA ASN A 159 4.18 -8.45 -14.65
C ASN A 159 4.84 -7.50 -15.67
N GLN A 160 4.56 -7.67 -16.96
CA GLN A 160 5.04 -6.76 -17.99
C GLN A 160 4.46 -5.33 -17.80
N GLN A 161 3.20 -5.24 -17.46
CA GLN A 161 2.50 -3.97 -17.25
C GLN A 161 3.01 -3.21 -16.03
N ILE A 162 3.16 -3.86 -14.87
CA ILE A 162 3.63 -3.19 -13.62
C ILE A 162 5.11 -2.77 -13.69
N ARG A 163 5.88 -3.32 -14.62
CA ARG A 163 7.27 -2.91 -14.92
C ARG A 163 7.33 -1.69 -15.86
N ASP A 164 6.26 -1.44 -16.58
CA ASP A 164 6.20 -0.30 -17.52
C ASP A 164 6.15 1.02 -16.76
N SER A 165 7.07 1.93 -17.11
CA SER A 165 7.20 3.22 -16.44
C SER A 165 5.95 4.09 -16.56
N HIS A 166 5.26 4.06 -17.70
CA HIS A 166 4.03 4.85 -17.92
C HIS A 166 2.88 4.27 -17.10
N TYR A 167 2.81 2.94 -16.96
CA TYR A 167 1.81 2.34 -16.09
C TYR A 167 2.05 2.68 -14.61
N GLN A 168 3.32 2.67 -14.17
CA GLN A 168 3.68 3.14 -12.82
C GLN A 168 3.32 4.62 -12.61
N ASP A 169 3.44 5.48 -13.63
CA ASP A 169 3.00 6.87 -13.53
C ASP A 169 1.47 6.98 -13.36
N LYS A 170 0.68 6.10 -13.98
CA LYS A 170 -0.77 6.00 -13.74
C LYS A 170 -1.08 5.52 -12.32
N LEU A 171 -0.36 4.51 -11.82
CA LEU A 171 -0.49 4.07 -10.41
C LEU A 171 -0.24 5.23 -9.45
N VAL A 172 0.84 5.96 -9.66
CA VAL A 172 1.19 7.15 -8.85
C VAL A 172 0.11 8.22 -8.94
N ALA A 173 -0.39 8.52 -10.15
CA ALA A 173 -1.47 9.50 -10.33
C ALA A 173 -2.74 9.09 -9.55
N GLY A 174 -3.12 7.82 -9.60
CA GLY A 174 -4.26 7.28 -8.86
C GLY A 174 -4.10 7.43 -7.35
N ILE A 175 -2.92 7.07 -6.82
CA ILE A 175 -2.62 7.21 -5.39
C ILE A 175 -2.67 8.68 -4.97
N VAL A 176 -2.02 9.58 -5.72
CA VAL A 176 -1.99 11.03 -5.40
C VAL A 176 -3.40 11.63 -5.41
N LYS A 177 -4.18 11.38 -6.45
CA LYS A 177 -5.57 11.86 -6.53
C LYS A 177 -6.43 11.29 -5.42
N GLY A 178 -6.23 10.02 -5.05
CA GLY A 178 -6.90 9.38 -3.92
C GLY A 178 -6.57 10.06 -2.59
N ILE A 179 -5.31 10.39 -2.33
CA ILE A 179 -4.87 11.16 -1.16
C ILE A 179 -5.53 12.54 -1.15
N GLN A 180 -5.51 13.26 -2.27
CA GLN A 180 -6.16 14.57 -2.38
C GLN A 180 -7.66 14.49 -2.11
N LYS A 181 -8.35 13.49 -2.67
CA LYS A 181 -9.79 13.25 -2.42
C LYS A 181 -10.06 12.97 -0.94
N TYR A 182 -9.19 12.19 -0.29
CA TYR A 182 -9.30 11.90 1.14
C TYR A 182 -9.21 13.17 1.99
N TYR A 183 -8.27 14.08 1.70
CA TYR A 183 -8.13 15.33 2.44
C TYR A 183 -9.21 16.36 2.10
N ALA A 184 -9.71 16.41 0.87
CA ALA A 184 -10.80 17.31 0.49
C ALA A 184 -12.14 16.98 1.17
N GLY A 185 -12.29 15.76 1.71
CA GLY A 185 -13.49 15.33 2.44
C GLY A 185 -13.37 15.45 3.97
N LYS A 186 -12.35 16.17 4.47
CA LYS A 186 -12.16 16.42 5.92
C LYS A 186 -12.76 17.73 6.36
#